data_e2fe3324a819f0b90743fee517d15d4a
#
_entry.id   e2fe3324a819f0b90743fee517d15d4a
#
_cell.length_a   1.000
_cell.length_b   1.000
_cell.length_c   1.000
_cell.angle_alpha   90.00
_cell.angle_beta   90.00
_cell.angle_gamma   90.00
#
_symmetry.space_group_name_H-M   'P 1'
#
loop_
_entity.id
_entity.type
_entity.pdbx_description
1 polymer ?
#
loop_
_entity_poly.entity_id
_entity_poly.type
_entity_poly.pdbx_seq_one_letter_code
_entity_poly.pdbx_strand_id
1 'polypeptide(L)' 'MIDEVELLLAKIRKYDPNFCPKSTGKYLLTELQSRHLDYEIKHKKRP' A
#
# COMPACT_ATOMS: atom_id res chain seq x y z
N MET A 1 1.28 2.44 19.31
CA MET A 1 1.07 1.33 18.44
C MET A 1 0.80 1.75 17.04
N ILE A 2 1.44 1.17 16.08
CA ILE A 2 1.27 1.56 14.70
C ILE A 2 0.23 0.70 14.02
N ASP A 3 -0.71 1.36 13.35
CA ASP A 3 -1.73 0.65 12.62
C ASP A 3 -1.17 0.05 11.36
N GLU A 4 -1.71 -1.06 10.93
CA GLU A 4 -1.31 -1.64 9.66
C GLU A 4 -1.56 -0.67 8.52
N VAL A 5 -2.63 0.09 8.61
CA VAL A 5 -2.95 1.05 7.58
C VAL A 5 -1.83 2.09 7.48
N GLU A 6 -1.40 2.61 8.61
CA GLU A 6 -0.35 3.61 8.58
C GLU A 6 0.96 3.01 8.08
N LEU A 7 1.23 1.79 8.47
CA LEU A 7 2.45 1.14 8.04
C LEU A 7 2.48 0.95 6.53
N LEU A 8 1.38 0.43 6.00
CA LEU A 8 1.29 0.21 4.56
C LEU A 8 1.31 1.54 3.80
N LEU A 9 0.63 2.52 4.32
CA LEU A 9 0.60 3.81 3.67
C LEU A 9 2.00 4.41 3.60
N ALA A 10 2.76 4.28 4.66
CA ALA A 10 4.11 4.79 4.67
C ALA A 10 4.97 4.07 3.64
N LYS A 11 4.80 2.76 3.52
CA LYS A 11 5.56 2.01 2.53
C LYS A 11 5.19 2.43 1.11
N ILE A 12 3.90 2.61 0.86
CA ILE A 12 3.45 2.99 -0.46
C ILE A 12 3.94 4.38 -0.82
N ARG A 13 3.92 5.29 0.14
CA ARG A 13 4.34 6.65 -0.14
C ARG A 13 5.82 6.77 -0.42
N LYS A 14 6.58 5.75 -0.09
CA LYS A 14 7.99 5.78 -0.38
C LYS A 14 8.25 5.71 -1.88
N TYR A 15 7.43 4.98 -2.60
CA TYR A 15 7.62 4.86 -4.05
C TYR A 15 6.52 5.59 -4.82
N ASP A 16 5.49 6.03 -4.14
CA ASP A 16 4.43 6.76 -4.82
C ASP A 16 3.93 7.87 -3.88
N PRO A 17 4.67 8.94 -3.76
CA PRO A 17 4.30 10.01 -2.82
C PRO A 17 2.99 10.70 -3.18
N ASN A 18 2.53 10.54 -4.41
CA ASN A 18 1.27 11.15 -4.81
C ASN A 18 0.09 10.23 -4.62
N PHE A 19 0.31 9.08 -4.06
CA PHE A 19 -0.77 8.11 -3.89
C PHE A 19 -1.83 8.64 -2.94
N CYS A 20 -3.07 8.54 -3.34
CA CYS A 20 -4.18 8.96 -2.52
C CYS A 20 -5.21 7.86 -2.45
N PRO A 21 -5.38 7.23 -1.32
CA PRO A 21 -6.37 6.16 -1.21
C PRO A 21 -7.78 6.72 -1.35
N LYS A 22 -8.64 5.97 -2.02
CA LYS A 22 -10.01 6.40 -2.19
C LYS A 22 -10.96 5.69 -1.26
N SER A 23 -10.55 4.60 -0.68
CA SER A 23 -11.41 3.85 0.22
C SER A 23 -11.26 4.35 1.64
N THR A 24 -12.24 4.06 2.46
CA THR A 24 -12.17 4.44 3.86
C THR A 24 -12.63 3.26 4.71
N GLY A 25 -12.45 3.36 6.01
CA GLY A 25 -12.87 2.32 6.92
C GLY A 25 -12.09 1.05 6.68
N LYS A 26 -12.79 -0.07 6.76
CA LYS A 26 -12.11 -1.34 6.58
C LYS A 26 -11.65 -1.57 5.16
N TYR A 27 -12.23 -0.87 4.21
CA TYR A 27 -11.82 -1.05 2.83
C TYR A 27 -10.48 -0.37 2.55
N LEU A 28 -10.11 0.57 3.40
CA LEU A 28 -8.85 1.26 3.22
C LEU A 28 -7.68 0.30 3.31
N LEU A 29 -7.71 -0.57 4.30
CA LEU A 29 -6.63 -1.54 4.46
C LEU A 29 -6.53 -2.45 3.25
N THR A 30 -7.68 -2.90 2.76
CA THR A 30 -7.70 -3.78 1.60
C THR A 30 -7.10 -3.08 0.38
N GLU A 31 -7.43 -1.82 0.19
CA GLU A 31 -6.90 -1.08 -0.95
C GLU A 31 -5.38 -0.94 -0.82
N LEU A 32 -4.90 -0.62 0.36
CA LEU A 32 -3.46 -0.45 0.54
C LEU A 32 -2.73 -1.76 0.34
N GLN A 33 -3.28 -2.85 0.84
CA GLN A 33 -2.64 -4.13 0.66
C GLN A 33 -2.58 -4.53 -0.81
N SER A 34 -3.66 -4.27 -1.53
CA SER A 34 -3.70 -4.59 -2.95
C SER A 34 -2.68 -3.75 -3.71
N ARG A 35 -2.59 -2.48 -3.37
CA ARG A 35 -1.63 -1.59 -4.03
C ARG A 35 -0.21 -2.03 -3.77
N HIS A 36 0.09 -2.36 -2.52
CA HIS A 36 1.44 -2.77 -2.17
C HIS A 36 1.79 -4.11 -2.82
N LEU A 37 0.84 -5.01 -2.88
CA LEU A 37 1.08 -6.30 -3.51
C LEU A 37 1.39 -6.12 -5.00
N ASP A 38 0.67 -5.23 -5.65
CA ASP A 38 0.91 -4.95 -7.05
C ASP A 38 2.33 -4.46 -7.25
N TYR A 39 2.77 -3.58 -6.38
CA TYR A 39 4.11 -3.04 -6.47
C TYR A 39 5.14 -4.15 -6.30
N GLU A 40 4.92 -5.02 -5.33
CA GLU A 40 5.87 -6.10 -5.08
C GLU A 40 5.94 -7.05 -6.26
N ILE A 41 4.82 -7.35 -6.86
CA ILE A 41 4.81 -8.24 -8.01
C ILE A 41 5.62 -7.65 -9.16
N LYS A 42 5.46 -6.35 -9.37
CA LYS A 42 6.18 -5.72 -10.43
C LYS A 42 7.67 -5.63 -10.17
N HIS A 43 8.06 -5.32 -8.98
CA HIS A 43 9.45 -5.03 -8.69
C HIS A 43 10.23 -6.22 -8.19
N LYS A 44 9.54 -7.29 -7.81
CA LYS A 44 10.21 -8.45 -7.37
C LYS A 44 10.33 -9.43 -8.42
N LYS A 45 10.21 -9.24 -9.57
CA LYS A 45 10.23 -10.21 -10.56
C LYS A 45 11.23 -11.11 -10.39
N ARG A 46 11.44 -11.90 -10.08
CA ARG A 46 12.36 -12.71 -10.03
C ARG A 46 12.44 -13.65 -10.47
N PRO A 47 12.97 -13.98 -10.79
CA PRO A 47 13.16 -15.14 -11.36
C PRO A 47 13.49 -15.89 -10.61
#